data_a0d301d7736b447a8977ad1627719439
#
_entry.id   a0d301d7736b447a8977ad1627719439
#
_cell.length_a   1.000
_cell.length_b   1.000
_cell.length_c   1.000
_cell.angle_alpha   90.00
_cell.angle_beta   90.00
_cell.angle_gamma   90.00
#
_symmetry.space_group_name_H-M   'P 1'
#
loop_
_entity.id
_entity.type
_entity.pdbx_description
1 polymer ?
#
loop_
_entity_poly.entity_id
_entity_poly.type
_entity_poly.pdbx_seq_one_letter_code
_entity_poly.pdbx_strand_id
1 'polypeptide(L)'
;MSDLKDELKALTREARVMLERERTRGRERIALSAPTPPVPTETLILPGFEPKPVPSFGPPPAAAAPALTLRGDLPDDLGTLARMVSECRKCGLCSTRTNTVFADGTPRARLVFIGEAPGRDEDLRGLPFVGRAGQLLDKMITAIDLKREDVYICNVLKCRPPENRTPAPEEVEQCLPYLEQQLTLVRPALICALGLSAVQALLKTKASMASMRGRTFEYRGIPLIPTYHPAALLRNPGLKREAWEDMQRVRDTLKARTAS
;
A
#
# COMPACT_ATOMS: atom_id res chain seq x y z
N MET A 1 -21.07 12.79 25.89
CA MET A 1 -21.23 11.35 26.11
C MET A 1 -22.68 10.86 26.10
N SER A 2 -23.67 11.76 26.18
CA SER A 2 -25.11 11.50 26.03
C SER A 2 -25.48 11.21 24.59
N ASP A 3 -24.96 11.98 23.64
CA ASP A 3 -25.31 11.99 22.22
C ASP A 3 -25.03 10.65 21.51
N LEU A 4 -23.90 10.02 21.77
CA LEU A 4 -23.51 8.73 21.17
C LEU A 4 -24.41 7.56 21.59
N LYS A 5 -24.92 7.59 22.83
CA LYS A 5 -25.87 6.58 23.35
C LYS A 5 -27.24 6.71 22.70
N ASP A 6 -27.64 7.91 22.39
CA ASP A 6 -28.95 8.19 21.78
C ASP A 6 -28.93 7.92 20.28
N GLU A 7 -27.82 8.17 19.59
CA GLU A 7 -27.59 7.71 18.19
C GLU A 7 -27.58 6.17 18.09
N LEU A 8 -26.92 5.49 19.01
CA LEU A 8 -26.89 4.02 19.02
C LEU A 8 -28.27 3.41 19.24
N LYS A 9 -29.10 4.03 20.11
CA LYS A 9 -30.50 3.63 20.31
C LYS A 9 -31.37 3.88 19.08
N ALA A 10 -31.16 4.98 18.37
CA ALA A 10 -31.87 5.29 17.14
C ALA A 10 -31.56 4.26 16.04
N LEU A 11 -30.28 3.92 15.82
CA LEU A 11 -29.85 2.92 14.86
C LEU A 11 -30.38 1.51 15.17
N THR A 12 -30.43 1.17 16.46
CA THR A 12 -30.97 -0.14 16.91
C THR A 12 -32.50 -0.22 16.69
N ARG A 13 -33.20 0.91 16.81
CA ARG A 13 -34.64 1.00 16.56
C ARG A 13 -34.98 0.91 15.07
N GLU A 14 -34.20 1.56 14.21
CA GLU A 14 -34.34 1.46 12.75
C GLU A 14 -34.06 0.04 12.22
N ALA A 15 -33.01 -0.61 12.71
CA ALA A 15 -32.69 -1.99 12.38
C ALA A 15 -33.82 -2.95 12.78
N ARG A 16 -34.46 -2.72 13.93
CA ARG A 16 -35.60 -3.52 14.40
C ARG A 16 -36.83 -3.37 13.51
N VAL A 17 -37.14 -2.14 13.10
CA VAL A 17 -38.25 -1.83 12.19
C VAL A 17 -38.03 -2.45 10.79
N MET A 18 -36.79 -2.44 10.29
CA MET A 18 -36.44 -3.11 9.04
C MET A 18 -36.64 -4.63 9.12
N LEU A 19 -36.19 -5.26 10.20
CA LEU A 19 -36.36 -6.71 10.42
C LEU A 19 -37.84 -7.10 10.55
N GLU A 20 -38.68 -6.29 11.20
CA GLU A 20 -40.12 -6.53 11.27
C GLU A 20 -40.83 -6.37 9.92
N ARG A 21 -40.42 -5.41 9.08
CA ARG A 21 -40.96 -5.25 7.72
C ARG A 21 -40.57 -6.39 6.79
N GLU A 22 -39.37 -6.96 6.93
CA GLU A 22 -38.97 -8.15 6.16
C GLU A 22 -39.74 -9.40 6.64
N ARG A 23 -40.03 -9.50 7.94
CA ARG A 23 -40.82 -10.60 8.52
C ARG A 23 -42.27 -10.58 8.04
N THR A 24 -42.88 -9.42 7.87
CA THR A 24 -44.26 -9.24 7.37
C THR A 24 -44.37 -9.44 5.85
N ARG A 25 -43.26 -9.46 5.10
CA ARG A 25 -43.23 -9.75 3.66
C ARG A 25 -43.07 -11.23 3.31
N GLY A 26 -43.25 -12.13 4.27
CA GLY A 26 -43.35 -13.57 4.01
C GLY A 26 -42.06 -14.26 3.58
N ARG A 27 -40.88 -13.68 3.91
CA ARG A 27 -39.59 -14.39 3.79
C ARG A 27 -39.36 -15.21 5.05
N GLU A 28 -39.83 -16.44 5.04
CA GLU A 28 -39.55 -17.44 6.06
C GLU A 28 -38.01 -17.71 6.13
N ARG A 29 -37.52 -17.70 7.37
CA ARG A 29 -36.32 -18.34 7.92
C ARG A 29 -35.17 -18.61 6.93
N ILE A 30 -34.13 -17.83 7.01
CA ILE A 30 -32.80 -18.31 6.65
C ILE A 30 -32.41 -19.32 7.74
N ALA A 31 -32.56 -20.60 7.43
CA ALA A 31 -32.01 -21.68 8.22
C ALA A 31 -30.50 -21.54 8.17
N LEU A 32 -29.86 -21.33 9.32
CA LEU A 32 -28.42 -21.53 9.48
C LEU A 32 -28.17 -23.01 9.19
N SER A 33 -27.70 -23.29 7.99
CA SER A 33 -27.24 -24.62 7.60
C SER A 33 -26.15 -25.07 8.55
N ALA A 34 -26.27 -26.29 9.04
CA ALA A 34 -25.21 -26.97 9.77
C ALA A 34 -23.89 -26.94 8.96
N PRO A 35 -22.72 -27.00 9.61
CA PRO A 35 -21.45 -27.01 8.91
C PRO A 35 -21.40 -28.13 7.91
N THR A 36 -21.21 -27.80 6.64
CA THR A 36 -21.05 -28.76 5.54
C THR A 36 -19.85 -29.65 5.85
N PRO A 37 -19.96 -30.97 5.74
CA PRO A 37 -18.82 -31.87 5.89
C PRO A 37 -17.77 -31.55 4.83
N PRO A 38 -16.47 -31.81 5.11
CA PRO A 38 -15.41 -31.51 4.17
C PRO A 38 -15.66 -32.20 2.84
N VAL A 39 -15.70 -31.42 1.77
CA VAL A 39 -15.81 -31.94 0.40
C VAL A 39 -14.55 -32.78 0.12
N PRO A 40 -14.68 -34.03 -0.34
CA PRO A 40 -13.49 -34.79 -0.76
C PRO A 40 -12.83 -34.07 -1.92
N THR A 41 -11.50 -33.92 -1.83
CA THR A 41 -10.68 -33.31 -2.88
C THR A 41 -10.48 -34.32 -4.01
N GLU A 42 -11.56 -34.73 -4.66
CA GLU A 42 -11.43 -35.40 -5.95
C GLU A 42 -11.40 -34.31 -7.03
N THR A 43 -10.22 -34.19 -7.61
CA THR A 43 -9.96 -33.33 -8.77
C THR A 43 -10.85 -33.81 -9.91
N LEU A 44 -11.94 -33.10 -10.20
CA LEU A 44 -12.75 -33.30 -11.41
C LEU A 44 -11.87 -32.91 -12.62
N ILE A 45 -11.15 -33.89 -13.15
CA ILE A 45 -10.42 -33.75 -14.42
C ILE A 45 -11.49 -33.88 -15.52
N LEU A 46 -11.85 -32.75 -16.12
CA LEU A 46 -12.66 -32.75 -17.34
C LEU A 46 -11.86 -33.44 -18.46
N PRO A 47 -12.40 -34.45 -19.14
CA PRO A 47 -11.68 -35.11 -20.23
C PRO A 47 -11.43 -34.11 -21.37
N GLY A 48 -10.15 -33.94 -21.72
CA GLY A 48 -9.68 -33.07 -22.82
C GLY A 48 -9.01 -31.78 -22.42
N PHE A 49 -8.84 -31.48 -21.11
CA PHE A 49 -8.08 -30.33 -20.67
C PHE A 49 -6.72 -30.79 -20.11
N GLU A 50 -5.72 -30.85 -20.97
CA GLU A 50 -4.33 -30.93 -20.53
C GLU A 50 -3.91 -29.53 -20.06
N PRO A 51 -3.63 -29.31 -18.75
CA PRO A 51 -3.08 -28.04 -18.30
C PRO A 51 -1.71 -27.86 -18.96
N LYS A 52 -1.58 -26.88 -19.87
CA LYS A 52 -0.26 -26.48 -20.36
C LYS A 52 0.64 -26.24 -19.14
N PRO A 53 1.86 -26.81 -19.12
CA PRO A 53 2.79 -26.57 -18.04
C PRO A 53 3.00 -25.06 -17.91
N VAL A 54 2.63 -24.49 -16.77
CA VAL A 54 2.96 -23.11 -16.41
C VAL A 54 4.48 -23.04 -16.40
N PRO A 55 5.12 -22.20 -17.23
CA PRO A 55 6.56 -22.10 -17.20
C PRO A 55 6.96 -21.76 -15.75
N SER A 56 7.71 -22.63 -15.12
CA SER A 56 8.34 -22.35 -13.84
C SER A 56 9.40 -21.29 -14.11
N PHE A 57 9.02 -20.02 -14.04
CA PHE A 57 10.02 -18.98 -13.87
C PHE A 57 10.62 -19.20 -12.48
N GLY A 58 11.78 -19.83 -12.46
CA GLY A 58 12.65 -19.83 -11.31
C GLY A 58 12.80 -18.36 -10.82
N PRO A 59 13.11 -18.13 -9.55
CA PRO A 59 13.41 -16.78 -9.09
C PRO A 59 14.43 -16.18 -10.05
N PRO A 60 14.21 -14.94 -10.55
CA PRO A 60 15.24 -14.29 -11.35
C PRO A 60 16.54 -14.34 -10.52
N PRO A 61 17.70 -14.59 -11.16
CA PRO A 61 18.96 -14.59 -10.43
C PRO A 61 19.03 -13.25 -9.70
N ALA A 62 19.09 -13.31 -8.38
CA ALA A 62 19.30 -12.17 -7.53
C ALA A 62 20.69 -11.65 -7.84
N ALA A 63 20.84 -10.78 -8.81
CA ALA A 63 21.91 -9.81 -8.78
C ALA A 63 21.63 -8.99 -7.52
N ALA A 64 22.34 -9.29 -6.43
CA ALA A 64 22.22 -8.58 -5.17
C ALA A 64 22.41 -7.09 -5.47
N ALA A 65 21.28 -6.35 -5.52
CA ALA A 65 21.35 -4.92 -5.62
C ALA A 65 22.18 -4.42 -4.43
N PRO A 66 23.15 -3.53 -4.62
CA PRO A 66 24.02 -3.10 -3.53
C PRO A 66 23.14 -2.61 -2.36
N ALA A 67 23.50 -3.04 -1.15
CA ALA A 67 22.83 -2.65 0.08
C ALA A 67 22.70 -1.12 0.15
N LEU A 68 21.65 -0.63 0.81
CA LEU A 68 21.49 0.81 1.06
C LEU A 68 22.68 1.31 1.88
N THR A 69 23.41 2.25 1.31
CA THR A 69 24.49 2.96 1.99
C THR A 69 24.18 4.45 2.01
N LEU A 70 24.64 5.14 3.05
CA LEU A 70 24.55 6.60 3.10
C LEU A 70 25.26 7.18 1.87
N ARG A 71 24.57 8.05 1.17
CA ARG A 71 25.17 8.80 0.07
C ARG A 71 25.90 10.00 0.64
N GLY A 72 27.19 10.11 0.39
CA GLY A 72 28.01 11.20 0.90
C GLY A 72 27.62 12.59 0.37
N ASP A 73 26.82 12.64 -0.71
CA ASP A 73 26.26 13.86 -1.31
C ASP A 73 24.90 14.27 -0.70
N LEU A 74 24.34 13.48 0.22
CA LEU A 74 23.06 13.75 0.89
C LEU A 74 23.21 13.74 2.42
N PRO A 75 22.38 14.53 3.15
CA PRO A 75 22.40 14.58 4.61
C PRO A 75 22.18 13.23 5.27
N ASP A 76 22.79 13.03 6.42
CA ASP A 76 22.69 11.83 7.27
C ASP A 76 21.58 11.93 8.34
N ASP A 77 20.73 12.96 8.26
CA ASP A 77 19.54 13.11 9.07
C ASP A 77 18.32 13.51 8.23
N LEU A 78 17.12 13.04 8.65
CA LEU A 78 15.87 13.26 7.91
C LEU A 78 15.42 14.73 7.91
N GLY A 79 15.73 15.50 8.93
CA GLY A 79 15.33 16.90 9.02
C GLY A 79 16.07 17.77 8.00
N THR A 80 17.38 17.63 7.90
CA THR A 80 18.20 18.31 6.90
C THR A 80 17.88 17.82 5.49
N LEU A 81 17.63 16.50 5.32
CA LEU A 81 17.21 15.95 4.04
C LEU A 81 15.84 16.52 3.61
N ALA A 82 14.89 16.69 4.53
CA ALA A 82 13.60 17.31 4.23
C ALA A 82 13.74 18.77 3.78
N ARG A 83 14.60 19.56 4.44
CA ARG A 83 14.93 20.94 4.01
C ARG A 83 15.54 20.96 2.61
N MET A 84 16.52 20.10 2.34
CA MET A 84 17.12 19.99 1.00
C MET A 84 16.06 19.63 -0.06
N VAL A 85 15.12 18.72 0.25
CA VAL A 85 14.02 18.37 -0.66
C VAL A 85 13.08 19.55 -0.87
N SER A 86 12.80 20.36 0.15
CA SER A 86 11.90 21.52 0.02
C SER A 86 12.43 22.55 -0.99
N GLU A 87 13.72 22.67 -1.10
CA GLU A 87 14.43 23.62 -2.00
C GLU A 87 14.83 22.98 -3.34
N CYS A 88 14.55 21.67 -3.54
CA CYS A 88 15.00 20.91 -4.70
C CYS A 88 14.48 21.50 -6.02
N ARG A 89 15.37 21.61 -7.02
CA ARG A 89 15.07 22.07 -8.38
C ARG A 89 15.64 21.13 -9.45
N LYS A 90 15.82 19.85 -9.15
CA LYS A 90 16.48 18.88 -10.04
C LYS A 90 15.64 18.48 -11.26
N CYS A 91 14.31 18.69 -11.23
CA CYS A 91 13.42 18.38 -12.36
C CYS A 91 12.33 19.44 -12.52
N GLY A 92 11.60 19.42 -13.64
CA GLY A 92 10.57 20.39 -13.99
C GLY A 92 9.38 20.48 -13.01
N LEU A 93 9.18 19.46 -12.16
CA LEU A 93 8.08 19.45 -11.18
C LEU A 93 8.22 20.55 -10.11
N CYS A 94 9.40 21.08 -9.92
CA CYS A 94 9.62 22.18 -8.98
C CYS A 94 8.89 23.48 -9.37
N SER A 95 8.55 23.68 -10.63
CA SER A 95 7.87 24.87 -11.13
C SER A 95 6.35 24.81 -10.96
N THR A 96 5.78 23.61 -10.75
CA THR A 96 4.32 23.40 -10.72
C THR A 96 3.79 22.94 -9.36
N ARG A 97 4.66 22.48 -8.46
CA ARG A 97 4.28 22.11 -7.10
C ARG A 97 3.89 23.31 -6.25
N THR A 98 2.96 23.13 -5.33
CA THR A 98 2.69 24.09 -4.24
C THR A 98 3.66 23.82 -3.07
N ASN A 99 3.74 22.56 -2.64
CA ASN A 99 4.66 22.11 -1.60
C ASN A 99 5.40 20.84 -2.05
N THR A 100 6.56 20.59 -1.45
CA THR A 100 7.14 19.26 -1.46
C THR A 100 6.44 18.37 -0.43
N VAL A 101 6.33 17.09 -0.73
CA VAL A 101 5.72 16.09 0.16
C VAL A 101 6.81 15.10 0.53
N PHE A 102 7.43 15.30 1.70
CA PHE A 102 8.62 14.54 2.09
C PHE A 102 8.22 13.14 2.63
N ALA A 103 7.56 13.12 3.77
CA ALA A 103 7.08 11.91 4.44
C ALA A 103 6.14 12.25 5.60
N ASP A 104 5.53 11.19 6.21
CA ASP A 104 4.75 11.26 7.43
C ASP A 104 4.96 9.97 8.27
N GLY A 105 4.65 10.03 9.57
CA GLY A 105 4.83 8.93 10.50
C GLY A 105 6.18 8.99 11.25
N THR A 106 6.64 7.85 11.76
CA THR A 106 7.84 7.81 12.60
C THR A 106 9.12 7.44 11.84
N PRO A 107 10.24 8.12 12.07
CA PRO A 107 11.53 7.73 11.50
C PRO A 107 12.09 6.40 12.04
N ARG A 108 11.48 5.84 13.08
CA ARG A 108 11.84 4.53 13.66
C ARG A 108 10.92 3.41 13.16
N ALA A 109 10.16 3.66 12.11
CA ALA A 109 9.20 2.70 11.59
C ALA A 109 9.89 1.44 11.05
N ARG A 110 9.33 0.30 11.42
CA ARG A 110 9.73 -0.99 10.85
C ARG A 110 9.06 -1.29 9.51
N LEU A 111 7.95 -0.62 9.20
CA LEU A 111 7.19 -0.74 7.96
C LEU A 111 7.14 0.62 7.27
N VAL A 112 7.54 0.63 6.00
CA VAL A 112 7.44 1.82 5.14
C VAL A 112 6.42 1.56 4.04
N PHE A 113 5.46 2.47 3.87
CA PHE A 113 4.57 2.52 2.72
C PHE A 113 5.13 3.49 1.69
N ILE A 114 5.26 3.04 0.44
CA ILE A 114 5.79 3.86 -0.65
C ILE A 114 4.77 3.93 -1.78
N GLY A 115 4.25 5.13 -2.04
CA GLY A 115 3.40 5.43 -3.19
C GLY A 115 4.19 5.98 -4.38
N GLU A 116 3.47 6.36 -5.43
CA GLU A 116 4.04 6.92 -6.68
C GLU A 116 4.47 8.38 -6.50
N ALA A 117 3.51 9.25 -6.28
CA ALA A 117 3.68 10.71 -6.24
C ALA A 117 2.57 11.37 -5.40
N PRO A 118 2.77 12.62 -4.93
CA PRO A 118 1.71 13.40 -4.30
C PRO A 118 0.55 13.68 -5.25
N GLY A 119 -0.67 13.61 -4.73
CA GLY A 119 -1.86 14.15 -5.38
C GLY A 119 -2.09 15.63 -5.03
N ARG A 120 -3.27 16.15 -5.43
CA ARG A 120 -3.61 17.56 -5.19
C ARG A 120 -3.69 17.91 -3.70
N ASP A 121 -4.35 17.07 -2.90
CA ASP A 121 -4.54 17.36 -1.47
C ASP A 121 -3.20 17.28 -0.72
N GLU A 122 -2.32 16.36 -1.14
CA GLU A 122 -0.98 16.19 -0.61
C GLU A 122 -0.09 17.39 -0.96
N ASP A 123 -0.13 17.87 -2.19
CA ASP A 123 0.60 19.05 -2.65
C ASP A 123 0.19 20.31 -1.89
N LEU A 124 -1.11 20.47 -1.61
CA LEU A 124 -1.61 21.60 -0.83
C LEU A 124 -1.21 21.56 0.64
N ARG A 125 -1.13 20.36 1.25
CA ARG A 125 -0.88 20.19 2.68
C ARG A 125 0.58 19.90 3.02
N GLY A 126 1.40 19.53 2.02
CA GLY A 126 2.80 19.10 2.23
C GLY A 126 2.95 17.73 2.91
N LEU A 127 1.88 16.94 3.03
CA LEU A 127 1.85 15.64 3.71
C LEU A 127 1.39 14.53 2.76
N PRO A 128 1.99 13.31 2.81
CA PRO A 128 1.60 12.21 1.95
C PRO A 128 0.28 11.57 2.40
N PHE A 129 -0.51 11.11 1.44
CA PHE A 129 -1.73 10.33 1.70
C PHE A 129 -2.69 11.01 2.69
N VAL A 130 -3.11 12.25 2.39
CA VAL A 130 -4.08 13.02 3.20
C VAL A 130 -5.44 13.19 2.52
N GLY A 131 -5.56 12.84 1.24
CA GLY A 131 -6.81 12.83 0.49
C GLY A 131 -7.61 11.53 0.72
N ARG A 132 -8.64 11.29 -0.11
CA ARG A 132 -9.51 10.10 -0.04
C ARG A 132 -8.72 8.77 -0.09
N ALA A 133 -7.67 8.71 -0.89
CA ALA A 133 -6.78 7.55 -0.97
C ALA A 133 -6.02 7.34 0.35
N GLY A 134 -5.60 8.41 1.00
CA GLY A 134 -4.93 8.37 2.30
C GLY A 134 -5.86 7.87 3.42
N GLN A 135 -7.11 8.33 3.46
CA GLN A 135 -8.10 7.83 4.42
C GLN A 135 -8.35 6.31 4.27
N LEU A 136 -8.27 5.79 3.03
CA LEU A 136 -8.34 4.35 2.82
C LEU A 136 -7.06 3.66 3.29
N LEU A 137 -5.88 4.25 3.04
CA LEU A 137 -4.61 3.73 3.54
C LEU A 137 -4.62 3.64 5.07
N ASP A 138 -5.13 4.66 5.78
CA ASP A 138 -5.25 4.64 7.24
C ASP A 138 -6.10 3.46 7.72
N LYS A 139 -7.21 3.16 7.02
CA LYS A 139 -8.03 1.97 7.32
C LYS A 139 -7.28 0.66 7.03
N MET A 140 -6.47 0.61 5.98
CA MET A 140 -5.64 -0.56 5.66
C MET A 140 -4.56 -0.79 6.73
N ILE A 141 -3.93 0.28 7.21
CA ILE A 141 -2.94 0.24 8.30
C ILE A 141 -3.59 -0.25 9.59
N THR A 142 -4.75 0.31 9.95
CA THR A 142 -5.52 -0.12 11.15
C THR A 142 -5.94 -1.59 11.07
N ALA A 143 -6.29 -2.08 9.87
CA ALA A 143 -6.70 -3.47 9.68
C ALA A 143 -5.57 -4.50 9.89
N ILE A 144 -4.32 -4.08 9.95
CA ILE A 144 -3.15 -4.91 10.30
C ILE A 144 -2.60 -4.61 11.71
N ASP A 145 -3.44 -4.05 12.58
CA ASP A 145 -3.15 -3.75 13.99
C ASP A 145 -2.05 -2.69 14.18
N LEU A 146 -1.89 -1.75 13.23
CA LEU A 146 -0.96 -0.63 13.30
C LEU A 146 -1.71 0.70 13.22
N LYS A 147 -1.07 1.78 13.69
CA LYS A 147 -1.54 3.14 13.52
C LYS A 147 -0.67 3.87 12.50
N ARG A 148 -1.17 4.98 11.98
CA ARG A 148 -0.41 5.82 11.04
C ARG A 148 0.91 6.33 11.64
N GLU A 149 0.93 6.59 12.94
CA GLU A 149 2.11 7.02 13.70
C GLU A 149 3.16 5.91 13.90
N ASP A 150 2.81 4.63 13.71
CA ASP A 150 3.71 3.47 13.87
C ASP A 150 4.50 3.16 12.58
N VAL A 151 4.09 3.74 11.46
CA VAL A 151 4.66 3.48 10.13
C VAL A 151 5.33 4.70 9.56
N TYR A 152 6.10 4.53 8.47
CA TYR A 152 6.62 5.64 7.69
C TYR A 152 5.95 5.63 6.32
N ILE A 153 5.45 6.77 5.88
CA ILE A 153 4.69 6.90 4.64
C ILE A 153 5.36 7.93 3.76
N CYS A 154 5.68 7.56 2.53
CA CYS A 154 6.27 8.47 1.57
C CYS A 154 5.92 8.08 0.12
N ASN A 155 6.43 8.81 -0.85
CA ASN A 155 6.28 8.53 -2.26
C ASN A 155 7.66 8.45 -2.93
N VAL A 156 7.72 7.84 -4.12
CA VAL A 156 8.88 7.88 -5.01
C VAL A 156 9.20 9.34 -5.35
N LEU A 157 8.22 10.08 -5.87
CA LEU A 157 8.35 11.52 -6.11
C LEU A 157 7.97 12.34 -4.88
N LYS A 158 8.68 13.47 -4.69
CA LYS A 158 8.39 14.44 -3.62
C LYS A 158 7.57 15.64 -4.10
N CYS A 159 7.31 15.73 -5.40
CA CYS A 159 6.55 16.79 -6.03
C CYS A 159 5.38 16.21 -6.82
N ARG A 160 4.27 16.93 -6.89
CA ARG A 160 3.08 16.54 -7.64
C ARG A 160 3.31 16.73 -9.14
N PRO A 161 3.13 15.69 -9.99
CA PRO A 161 3.06 15.89 -11.43
C PRO A 161 1.79 16.67 -11.85
N PRO A 162 1.85 17.55 -12.86
CA PRO A 162 0.70 18.26 -13.37
C PRO A 162 -0.47 17.31 -13.66
N GLU A 163 -1.69 17.68 -13.24
CA GLU A 163 -2.93 16.90 -13.41
C GLU A 163 -2.86 15.45 -12.88
N ASN A 164 -1.92 15.17 -11.97
CA ASN A 164 -1.62 13.84 -11.43
C ASN A 164 -1.29 12.81 -12.54
N ARG A 165 -0.61 13.24 -13.62
CA ARG A 165 -0.12 12.31 -14.64
C ARG A 165 0.92 11.35 -14.06
N THR A 166 1.13 10.25 -14.74
CA THR A 166 2.22 9.34 -14.42
C THR A 166 3.56 10.07 -14.47
N PRO A 167 4.46 9.83 -13.49
CA PRO A 167 5.81 10.37 -13.49
C PRO A 167 6.60 10.02 -14.75
N ALA A 168 7.36 10.97 -15.26
CA ALA A 168 8.33 10.68 -16.33
C ALA A 168 9.55 9.92 -15.74
N PRO A 169 10.21 9.05 -16.53
CA PRO A 169 11.38 8.31 -16.06
C PRO A 169 12.47 9.21 -15.47
N GLU A 170 12.73 10.35 -16.09
CA GLU A 170 13.73 11.33 -15.67
C GLU A 170 13.37 11.97 -14.32
N GLU A 171 12.08 12.20 -14.06
CA GLU A 171 11.59 12.72 -12.78
C GLU A 171 11.81 11.70 -11.65
N VAL A 172 11.55 10.43 -11.95
CA VAL A 172 11.82 9.32 -11.01
C VAL A 172 13.32 9.22 -10.72
N GLU A 173 14.15 9.23 -11.75
CA GLU A 173 15.61 9.12 -11.62
C GLU A 173 16.20 10.24 -10.76
N GLN A 174 15.76 11.49 -10.95
CA GLN A 174 16.20 12.64 -10.17
C GLN A 174 15.72 12.62 -8.71
N CYS A 175 14.57 11.99 -8.44
CA CYS A 175 13.94 12.01 -7.13
C CYS A 175 14.26 10.76 -6.28
N LEU A 176 14.52 9.63 -6.93
CA LEU A 176 14.79 8.33 -6.27
C LEU A 176 15.93 8.38 -5.24
N PRO A 177 17.05 9.13 -5.45
CA PRO A 177 18.11 9.25 -4.45
C PRO A 177 17.64 9.75 -3.09
N TYR A 178 16.65 10.64 -3.04
CA TYR A 178 16.08 11.12 -1.78
C TYR A 178 15.30 10.00 -1.04
N LEU A 179 14.54 9.19 -1.78
CA LEU A 179 13.86 8.03 -1.20
C LEU A 179 14.85 7.00 -0.68
N GLU A 180 15.90 6.70 -1.44
CA GLU A 180 16.96 5.77 -1.01
C GLU A 180 17.63 6.25 0.28
N GLN A 181 17.93 7.55 0.39
CA GLN A 181 18.49 8.12 1.61
C GLN A 181 17.50 8.04 2.79
N GLN A 182 16.19 8.29 2.55
CA GLN A 182 15.16 8.08 3.58
C GLN A 182 15.17 6.64 4.08
N LEU A 183 15.19 5.67 3.19
CA LEU A 183 15.22 4.24 3.55
C LEU A 183 16.50 3.86 4.30
N THR A 184 17.64 4.43 3.93
CA THR A 184 18.92 4.24 4.63
C THR A 184 18.87 4.77 6.07
N LEU A 185 18.21 5.91 6.28
CA LEU A 185 18.08 6.55 7.59
C LEU A 185 17.02 5.86 8.48
N VAL A 186 15.88 5.50 7.89
CA VAL A 186 14.77 4.82 8.60
C VAL A 186 15.10 3.36 8.91
N ARG A 187 15.83 2.66 8.03
CA ARG A 187 16.20 1.22 8.14
C ARG A 187 15.01 0.31 8.41
N PRO A 188 13.97 0.33 7.57
CA PRO A 188 12.78 -0.46 7.82
C PRO A 188 13.08 -1.95 7.67
N ALA A 189 12.29 -2.77 8.35
CA ALA A 189 12.31 -4.24 8.20
C ALA A 189 11.52 -4.71 6.96
N LEU A 190 10.60 -3.88 6.46
CA LEU A 190 9.71 -4.22 5.35
C LEU A 190 9.24 -2.96 4.60
N ILE A 191 9.14 -3.08 3.28
CA ILE A 191 8.52 -2.09 2.40
C ILE A 191 7.19 -2.65 1.88
N CYS A 192 6.12 -1.85 1.93
CA CYS A 192 4.88 -2.07 1.22
C CYS A 192 4.77 -1.04 0.08
N ALA A 193 4.92 -1.50 -1.17
CA ALA A 193 4.86 -0.63 -2.34
C ALA A 193 3.42 -0.54 -2.88
N LEU A 194 2.87 0.68 -2.93
CA LEU A 194 1.48 1.00 -3.24
C LEU A 194 1.32 1.35 -4.73
N GLY A 195 0.81 0.42 -5.51
CA GLY A 195 0.49 0.61 -6.92
C GLY A 195 1.62 0.27 -7.88
N LEU A 196 1.24 0.07 -9.14
CA LEU A 196 2.14 -0.43 -10.18
C LEU A 196 3.33 0.49 -10.41
N SER A 197 3.12 1.79 -10.53
CA SER A 197 4.19 2.75 -10.83
C SER A 197 5.25 2.79 -9.73
N ALA A 198 4.85 2.74 -8.44
CA ALA A 198 5.80 2.69 -7.34
C ALA A 198 6.63 1.40 -7.39
N VAL A 199 5.98 0.26 -7.63
CA VAL A 199 6.66 -1.05 -7.74
C VAL A 199 7.61 -1.07 -8.93
N GLN A 200 7.18 -0.58 -10.09
CA GLN A 200 8.01 -0.52 -11.30
C GLN A 200 9.22 0.41 -11.13
N ALA A 201 9.04 1.55 -10.46
CA ALA A 201 10.13 2.48 -10.17
C ALA A 201 11.18 1.84 -9.25
N LEU A 202 10.75 1.12 -8.21
CA LEU A 202 11.65 0.47 -7.25
C LEU A 202 12.34 -0.75 -7.84
N LEU A 203 11.58 -1.66 -8.46
CA LEU A 203 12.10 -2.94 -8.96
C LEU A 203 12.64 -2.86 -10.40
N LYS A 204 12.56 -1.71 -11.05
CA LYS A 204 12.98 -1.49 -12.46
C LYS A 204 12.40 -2.55 -13.40
N THR A 205 11.13 -2.92 -13.22
CA THR A 205 10.43 -3.96 -13.97
C THR A 205 9.29 -3.39 -14.81
N LYS A 206 8.90 -4.10 -15.88
CA LYS A 206 7.70 -3.82 -16.68
C LYS A 206 6.56 -4.82 -16.37
N ALA A 207 6.72 -5.67 -15.36
CA ALA A 207 5.73 -6.65 -14.96
C ALA A 207 4.42 -5.99 -14.50
N SER A 208 3.31 -6.69 -14.69
CA SER A 208 1.99 -6.21 -14.25
C SER A 208 1.79 -6.40 -12.75
N MET A 209 0.89 -5.62 -12.15
CA MET A 209 0.55 -5.79 -10.72
C MET A 209 0.04 -7.21 -10.44
N ALA A 210 -0.79 -7.77 -11.29
CA ALA A 210 -1.34 -9.12 -11.13
C ALA A 210 -0.25 -10.21 -11.07
N SER A 211 0.85 -10.05 -11.80
CA SER A 211 1.97 -11.01 -11.80
C SER A 211 2.91 -10.85 -10.60
N MET A 212 2.87 -9.68 -9.93
CA MET A 212 3.75 -9.38 -8.79
C MET A 212 3.06 -9.53 -7.44
N ARG A 213 1.74 -9.36 -7.37
CA ARG A 213 0.98 -9.56 -6.12
C ARG A 213 1.18 -10.97 -5.55
N GLY A 214 1.00 -11.08 -4.24
CA GLY A 214 1.14 -12.36 -3.54
C GLY A 214 2.57 -12.87 -3.43
N ARG A 215 3.55 -12.11 -3.90
CA ARG A 215 4.99 -12.43 -3.84
C ARG A 215 5.73 -11.40 -3.00
N THR A 216 6.86 -11.80 -2.44
CA THR A 216 7.80 -10.92 -1.77
C THR A 216 9.01 -10.74 -2.67
N PHE A 217 9.40 -9.50 -2.88
CA PHE A 217 10.58 -9.08 -3.61
C PHE A 217 11.61 -8.52 -2.64
N GLU A 218 12.72 -8.07 -3.16
CA GLU A 218 13.74 -7.38 -2.40
C GLU A 218 14.10 -6.06 -3.09
N TYR A 219 14.21 -5.00 -2.30
CA TYR A 219 14.73 -3.73 -2.76
C TYR A 219 15.91 -3.34 -1.87
N ARG A 220 17.12 -3.39 -2.43
CA ARG A 220 18.37 -3.05 -1.74
C ARG A 220 18.54 -3.73 -0.37
N GLY A 221 18.26 -5.03 -0.29
CA GLY A 221 18.36 -5.81 0.94
C GLY A 221 17.12 -5.74 1.84
N ILE A 222 16.12 -4.93 1.50
CA ILE A 222 14.88 -4.82 2.26
C ILE A 222 13.77 -5.60 1.54
N PRO A 223 13.05 -6.52 2.22
CA PRO A 223 11.88 -7.17 1.64
C PRO A 223 10.83 -6.15 1.21
N LEU A 224 10.22 -6.40 0.05
CA LEU A 224 9.21 -5.55 -0.55
C LEU A 224 8.00 -6.38 -0.94
N ILE A 225 6.83 -5.98 -0.47
CA ILE A 225 5.53 -6.55 -0.83
C ILE A 225 4.76 -5.51 -1.64
N PRO A 226 4.40 -5.83 -2.91
CA PRO A 226 3.55 -4.97 -3.73
C PRO A 226 2.09 -5.17 -3.38
N THR A 227 1.30 -4.09 -3.43
CA THR A 227 -0.16 -4.13 -3.38
C THR A 227 -0.77 -3.03 -4.24
N TYR A 228 -2.10 -3.08 -4.44
CA TYR A 228 -2.80 -2.05 -5.18
C TYR A 228 -2.74 -0.69 -4.47
N HIS A 229 -2.63 0.38 -5.26
CA HIS A 229 -2.73 1.74 -4.72
C HIS A 229 -4.14 1.98 -4.17
N PRO A 230 -4.31 2.62 -2.99
CA PRO A 230 -5.62 2.91 -2.42
C PRO A 230 -6.57 3.64 -3.37
N ALA A 231 -6.07 4.54 -4.21
CA ALA A 231 -6.89 5.20 -5.24
C ALA A 231 -7.46 4.22 -6.28
N ALA A 232 -6.76 3.12 -6.60
CA ALA A 232 -7.28 2.09 -7.49
C ALA A 232 -8.41 1.30 -6.81
N LEU A 233 -8.30 1.03 -5.51
CA LEU A 233 -9.34 0.36 -4.72
C LEU A 233 -10.62 1.20 -4.58
N LEU A 234 -10.49 2.54 -4.60
CA LEU A 234 -11.63 3.45 -4.62
C LEU A 234 -12.37 3.43 -5.97
N ARG A 235 -11.61 3.30 -7.08
CA ARG A 235 -12.19 3.21 -8.43
C ARG A 235 -12.74 1.81 -8.74
N ASN A 236 -12.10 0.77 -8.23
CA ASN A 236 -12.49 -0.62 -8.42
C ASN A 236 -12.54 -1.36 -7.07
N PRO A 237 -13.68 -1.34 -6.37
CA PRO A 237 -13.86 -2.00 -5.08
C PRO A 237 -13.64 -3.53 -5.12
N GLY A 238 -13.80 -4.17 -6.28
CA GLY A 238 -13.55 -5.60 -6.44
C GLY A 238 -12.12 -6.04 -6.09
N LEU A 239 -11.15 -5.13 -6.21
CA LEU A 239 -9.75 -5.39 -5.86
C LEU A 239 -9.45 -5.37 -4.35
N LYS A 240 -10.42 -4.99 -3.50
CA LYS A 240 -10.20 -4.86 -2.05
C LYS A 240 -9.86 -6.20 -1.39
N ARG A 241 -10.47 -7.31 -1.83
CA ARG A 241 -10.14 -8.64 -1.29
C ARG A 241 -8.68 -8.98 -1.52
N GLU A 242 -8.22 -8.77 -2.73
CA GLU A 242 -6.85 -9.02 -3.12
C GLU A 242 -5.86 -8.12 -2.37
N ALA A 243 -6.18 -6.83 -2.22
CA ALA A 243 -5.36 -5.92 -1.42
C ALA A 243 -5.33 -6.33 0.07
N TRP A 244 -6.41 -6.89 0.60
CA TRP A 244 -6.45 -7.41 1.96
C TRP A 244 -5.54 -8.62 2.15
N GLU A 245 -5.50 -9.54 1.19
CA GLU A 245 -4.56 -10.67 1.19
C GLU A 245 -3.10 -10.19 1.21
N ASP A 246 -2.78 -9.13 0.46
CA ASP A 246 -1.46 -8.51 0.48
C ASP A 246 -1.15 -7.87 1.85
N MET A 247 -2.11 -7.16 2.44
CA MET A 247 -1.94 -6.54 3.76
C MET A 247 -1.76 -7.58 4.89
N GLN A 248 -2.45 -8.72 4.81
CA GLN A 248 -2.21 -9.83 5.73
C GLN A 248 -0.78 -10.36 5.60
N ARG A 249 -0.27 -10.50 4.38
CA ARG A 249 1.12 -10.88 4.12
C ARG A 249 2.11 -9.85 4.70
N VAL A 250 1.83 -8.56 4.56
CA VAL A 250 2.63 -7.47 5.17
C VAL A 250 2.68 -7.66 6.69
N ARG A 251 1.53 -7.84 7.34
CA ARG A 251 1.42 -8.07 8.78
C ARG A 251 2.24 -9.29 9.23
N ASP A 252 2.04 -10.42 8.56
CA ASP A 252 2.65 -11.69 8.97
C ASP A 252 4.17 -11.68 8.74
N THR A 253 4.64 -11.08 7.64
CA THR A 253 6.07 -10.86 7.38
C THR A 253 6.69 -9.93 8.43
N LEU A 254 6.00 -8.86 8.81
CA LEU A 254 6.48 -7.92 9.81
C LEU A 254 6.59 -8.60 11.19
N LYS A 255 5.59 -9.40 11.59
CA LYS A 255 5.60 -10.17 12.86
C LYS A 255 6.75 -11.18 12.89
N ALA A 256 6.96 -11.94 11.83
CA ALA A 256 8.04 -12.92 11.76
C ALA A 256 9.44 -12.28 11.94
N ARG A 257 9.63 -11.07 11.41
CA ARG A 257 10.89 -10.30 11.55
C ARG A 257 11.03 -9.56 12.89
N THR A 258 10.03 -9.62 13.76
CA THR A 258 10.10 -9.07 15.13
C THR A 258 10.58 -10.15 16.11
N ALA A 259 10.37 -11.40 15.76
CA ALA A 259 10.72 -12.54 16.62
C ALA A 259 12.16 -13.05 16.41
N SER A 260 12.87 -12.51 15.40
CA SER A 260 14.29 -12.81 15.09
C SER A 260 15.18 -11.68 15.53
#